data_2b71a6d2fc545ff9dc9a0eb792ef1764
#
_entry.id   2b71a6d2fc545ff9dc9a0eb792ef1764
#
_cell.length_a   1.000
_cell.length_b   1.000
_cell.length_c   1.000
_cell.angle_alpha   90.00
_cell.angle_beta   90.00
_cell.angle_gamma   90.00
#
_symmetry.space_group_name_H-M   'P 1'
#
loop_
_entity.id
_entity.type
_entity.pdbx_description
1 polymer ?
#
loop_
_entity_poly.entity_id
_entity_poly.type
_entity_poly.pdbx_seq_one_letter_code
_entity_poly.pdbx_strand_id
1 'polypeptide(L)' 'MITTESSKANALRMSKLLIQSKFAACVSIKQIFSIYKWDDNIEETKEFEITIKVN' A
#
# COMPACT_ATOMS: atom_id res chain seq x y z
N MET A 1 5.04 -2.98 9.62
CA MET A 1 4.36 -3.85 8.63
C MET A 1 4.21 -3.10 7.32
N ILE A 2 4.48 -3.77 6.23
CA ILE A 2 4.37 -3.19 4.89
C ILE A 2 3.43 -4.05 4.07
N THR A 3 2.49 -3.41 3.38
CA THR A 3 1.59 -4.09 2.47
C THR A 3 1.38 -3.23 1.22
N THR A 4 0.74 -3.77 0.21
CA THR A 4 0.45 -3.04 -1.01
C THR A 4 -1.04 -3.11 -1.33
N GLU A 5 -1.52 -2.08 -2.01
CA GLU A 5 -2.91 -1.97 -2.42
C GLU A 5 -2.96 -1.32 -3.80
N SER A 6 -3.78 -1.81 -4.68
CA SER A 6 -3.88 -1.27 -6.03
C SER A 6 -4.76 -0.01 -6.10
N SER A 7 -5.62 0.20 -5.10
CA SER A 7 -6.53 1.34 -5.06
C SER A 7 -6.13 2.33 -3.98
N LYS A 8 -5.95 3.59 -4.36
CA LYS A 8 -5.65 4.66 -3.40
C LYS A 8 -6.78 4.83 -2.39
N ALA A 9 -8.02 4.75 -2.85
CA ALA A 9 -9.18 4.90 -1.97
C ALA A 9 -9.23 3.82 -0.90
N ASN A 10 -8.93 2.58 -1.28
CA ASN A 10 -8.89 1.47 -0.34
C ASN A 10 -7.72 1.61 0.63
N ALA A 11 -6.57 2.06 0.14
CA ALA A 11 -5.40 2.29 0.99
C ALA A 11 -5.69 3.34 2.06
N LEU A 12 -6.32 4.44 1.67
CA LEU A 12 -6.69 5.50 2.61
C LEU A 12 -7.70 5.04 3.63
N ARG A 13 -8.72 4.30 3.19
CA ARG A 13 -9.76 3.78 4.09
C ARG A 13 -9.17 2.84 5.13
N MET A 14 -8.35 1.89 4.68
CA MET A 14 -7.72 0.94 5.58
C MET A 14 -6.80 1.64 6.57
N SER A 15 -6.04 2.63 6.11
CA SER A 15 -5.13 3.39 6.97
C SER A 15 -5.88 4.13 8.07
N LYS A 16 -6.99 4.77 7.72
CA LYS A 16 -7.81 5.50 8.70
C LYS A 16 -8.39 4.55 9.74
N LEU A 17 -8.86 3.38 9.31
CA LEU A 17 -9.40 2.38 10.24
C LEU A 17 -8.34 1.89 11.21
N LEU A 18 -7.13 1.66 10.74
CA LEU A 18 -6.04 1.18 11.58
C LEU A 18 -5.69 2.21 12.67
N ILE A 19 -5.68 3.48 12.31
CA ILE A 19 -5.37 4.54 13.27
C ILE A 19 -6.52 4.75 14.24
N GLN A 20 -7.77 4.73 13.76
CA GLN A 20 -8.95 4.89 14.60
C GLN A 20 -9.08 3.76 15.62
N SER A 21 -8.68 2.55 15.24
CA SER A 21 -8.73 1.40 16.15
C SER A 21 -7.56 1.38 17.14
N LYS A 22 -6.66 2.34 17.04
CA LYS A 22 -5.45 2.43 17.86
C LYS A 22 -4.48 1.26 17.62
N PHE A 23 -4.66 0.54 16.53
CA PHE A 23 -3.75 -0.53 16.14
C PHE A 23 -2.43 0.04 15.64
N ALA A 24 -2.49 1.16 14.94
CA ALA A 24 -1.31 1.79 14.37
C ALA A 24 -1.15 3.22 14.89
N ALA A 25 0.08 3.62 15.15
CA ALA A 25 0.40 4.99 15.54
C ALA A 25 0.56 5.89 14.31
N CYS A 26 1.04 5.32 13.21
CA CYS A 26 1.27 6.07 11.99
C CYS A 26 1.18 5.14 10.78
N VAL A 27 0.60 5.65 9.70
CA VAL A 27 0.53 4.94 8.43
C VAL A 27 1.01 5.86 7.32
N SER A 28 1.97 5.38 6.54
CA SER A 28 2.49 6.12 5.39
C SER A 28 2.09 5.40 4.12
N ILE A 29 1.66 6.16 3.12
CA ILE A 29 1.26 5.63 1.82
C ILE A 29 2.16 6.23 0.75
N LYS A 30 2.73 5.38 -0.07
CA LYS A 30 3.63 5.78 -1.13
C LYS A 30 3.22 5.10 -2.43
N GLN A 31 3.18 5.88 -3.50
CA GLN A 31 2.90 5.33 -4.82
C GLN A 31 4.15 4.71 -5.40
N ILE A 32 4.05 3.48 -5.89
CA ILE A 32 5.15 2.77 -6.51
C ILE A 32 4.75 2.24 -7.87
N PHE A 33 5.73 2.09 -8.75
CA PHE A 33 5.54 1.43 -10.03
C PHE A 33 6.36 0.16 -10.03
N SER A 34 5.71 -0.95 -10.36
CA SER A 34 6.39 -2.24 -10.48
C SER A 34 6.47 -2.61 -11.95
N ILE A 35 7.67 -2.94 -12.40
CA ILE A 35 7.91 -3.37 -13.77
C ILE A 35 8.50 -4.76 -13.69
N TYR A 36 7.87 -5.72 -14.38
CA TYR A 36 8.33 -7.10 -14.34
C TYR A 36 8.07 -7.77 -15.67
N LYS A 37 8.79 -8.86 -15.89
CA LYS A 37 8.65 -9.66 -17.11
C LYS A 37 7.71 -10.82 -16.84
N TRP A 38 6.69 -10.94 -17.66
CA TRP A 38 5.72 -12.01 -17.58
C TRP A 38 5.46 -12.54 -18.98
N ASP A 39 5.76 -13.83 -19.19
CA ASP A 39 5.46 -14.52 -20.45
C ASP A 39 6.03 -13.79 -21.67
N ASP A 40 7.30 -13.38 -21.60
CA ASP A 40 8.02 -12.62 -22.63
C ASP A 40 7.47 -11.20 -22.86
N ASN A 41 6.51 -10.78 -22.05
CA ASN A 41 6.00 -9.42 -22.08
C ASN A 41 6.49 -8.64 -20.87
N ILE A 42 6.61 -7.34 -21.04
CA ILE A 42 6.92 -6.45 -19.92
C ILE A 42 5.62 -5.87 -19.42
N GLU A 43 5.36 -6.09 -18.13
CA GLU A 43 4.15 -5.59 -17.47
C GLU A 43 4.51 -4.46 -16.53
N GLU A 44 3.67 -3.44 -16.50
CA GLU A 44 3.78 -2.33 -15.56
C GLU A 44 2.55 -2.28 -14.70
N THR A 45 2.74 -2.20 -13.39
CA THR A 45 1.63 -2.03 -12.47
C THR A 45 1.90 -0.84 -11.57
N LYS A 46 0.82 -0.17 -11.20
CA LYS A 46 0.84 0.96 -10.29
C LYS A 46 0.21 0.53 -8.98
N GLU A 47 0.97 0.62 -7.91
CA GLU A 47 0.52 0.17 -6.60
C GLU A 47 0.79 1.23 -5.53
N PHE A 48 0.12 1.08 -4.39
CA PHE A 48 0.34 1.95 -3.24
C PHE A 48 0.93 1.10 -2.11
N GLU A 49 2.14 1.44 -1.71
CA GLU A 49 2.80 0.78 -0.59
C GLU A 49 2.35 1.44 0.70
N ILE A 50 1.91 0.63 1.63
CA ILE A 50 1.41 1.09 2.93
C ILE A 50 2.37 0.61 3.99
N THR A 51 3.01 1.55 4.69
CA THR A 51 3.91 1.24 5.79
C THR A 51 3.20 1.56 7.09
N ILE A 52 3.05 0.56 7.95
CA ILE A 52 2.30 0.66 9.20
C ILE A 52 3.27 0.59 10.38
N LYS A 53 3.27 1.63 11.19
CA LYS A 53 4.00 1.66 12.46
C LYS A 53 3.05 1.36 13.59
N VAL A 54 3.35 0.34 14.36
CA VAL A 54 2.55 0.00 15.55
C VAL A 54 3.23 0.58 16.79
N ASN A 55 2.42 0.80 17.82
CA ASN A 55 2.94 1.30 19.10
C ASN A 55 3.72 0.22 19.84
#